data_096bff3e0cb1a502be635fa09a1d4fcf
#
_entry.id   096bff3e0cb1a502be635fa09a1d4fcf
#
_cell.length_a   1.000
_cell.length_b   1.000
_cell.length_c   1.000
_cell.angle_alpha   90.00
_cell.angle_beta   90.00
_cell.angle_gamma   90.00
#
_symmetry.space_group_name_H-M   'P 1'
#
loop_
_entity.id
_entity.type
_entity.pdbx_description
1 polymer ?
#
loop_
_entity_poly.entity_id
_entity_poly.type
_entity_poly.pdbx_seq_one_letter_code
_entity_poly.pdbx_strand_id
1 'polypeptide(L)'
;MQPLLYITHPEVDIDPQVPTPRWGLNAIGRARAERFAARGLLATGTRLAASTEQKAMDLAAILATACAGVVSHDEAFDENDRSSTGFLAGDGFAEAVRELFGKPEVSYRGWETAAAAQSRIVAAVKRKLAELPQDTHVAFCGHGCVGTLLKCALGNRPVALSEDQRLMAAPGGGNIFAFSRDLRLLSDWRAMEDFSA
;
A
#
# COMPACT_ATOMS: atom_id res chain seq x y z
N MET A 1 -20.38 -9.33 5.68
CA MET A 1 -19.10 -8.91 6.29
C MET A 1 -18.54 -7.83 5.39
N GLN A 2 -18.16 -6.67 5.93
CA GLN A 2 -17.60 -5.60 5.10
C GLN A 2 -16.22 -6.01 4.55
N PRO A 3 -15.88 -5.59 3.32
CA PRO A 3 -14.56 -5.83 2.76
C PRO A 3 -13.47 -5.13 3.55
N LEU A 4 -12.28 -5.73 3.57
CA LEU A 4 -11.06 -5.10 4.02
C LEU A 4 -10.47 -4.28 2.88
N LEU A 5 -9.85 -3.14 3.20
CA LEU A 5 -9.26 -2.26 2.21
C LEU A 5 -7.74 -2.22 2.35
N TYR A 6 -7.03 -2.30 1.23
CA TYR A 6 -5.64 -1.91 1.14
C TYR A 6 -5.56 -0.59 0.38
N ILE A 7 -4.94 0.43 1.01
CA ILE A 7 -4.93 1.80 0.53
C ILE A 7 -3.48 2.24 0.41
N THR A 8 -3.03 2.61 -0.79
CA THR A 8 -1.69 3.15 -0.99
C THR A 8 -1.67 4.65 -0.67
N HIS A 9 -0.52 5.13 -0.16
CA HIS A 9 -0.32 6.57 -0.01
C HIS A 9 -0.43 7.28 -1.38
N PRO A 10 -1.01 8.49 -1.42
CA PRO A 10 -0.97 9.35 -2.60
C PRO A 10 0.38 10.09 -2.73
N GLU A 11 0.42 11.18 -3.49
CA GLU A 11 1.62 11.93 -3.84
C GLU A 11 2.44 12.38 -2.62
N VAL A 12 3.76 12.31 -2.76
CA VAL A 12 4.75 12.61 -1.72
C VAL A 12 5.64 13.79 -2.11
N ASP A 13 6.28 14.40 -1.12
CA ASP A 13 7.38 15.34 -1.34
C ASP A 13 8.65 14.56 -1.67
N ILE A 14 9.08 14.65 -2.93
CA ILE A 14 10.28 13.98 -3.41
C ILE A 14 11.49 14.87 -3.13
N ASP A 15 12.35 14.45 -2.19
CA ASP A 15 13.63 15.08 -1.91
C ASP A 15 14.74 14.04 -2.02
N PRO A 16 15.59 14.08 -3.07
CA PRO A 16 16.68 13.12 -3.24
C PRO A 16 17.74 13.13 -2.12
N GLN A 17 17.77 14.17 -1.29
CA GLN A 17 18.70 14.28 -0.14
C GLN A 17 18.12 13.62 1.12
N VAL A 18 16.82 13.30 1.12
CA VAL A 18 16.14 12.66 2.24
C VAL A 18 15.88 11.18 1.90
N PRO A 19 16.17 10.24 2.81
CA PRO A 19 15.82 8.83 2.59
C PRO A 19 14.33 8.65 2.27
N THR A 20 14.02 7.87 1.25
CA THR A 20 12.65 7.61 0.75
C THR A 20 11.64 7.26 1.85
N PRO A 21 11.97 6.47 2.89
CA PRO A 21 11.03 6.19 3.98
C PRO A 21 10.59 7.43 4.77
N ARG A 22 11.36 8.51 4.74
CA ARG A 22 11.06 9.76 5.45
C ARG A 22 10.25 10.77 4.63
N TRP A 23 9.94 10.46 3.38
CA TRP A 23 9.10 11.33 2.55
C TRP A 23 7.66 11.31 3.06
N GLY A 24 7.11 12.49 3.37
CA GLY A 24 5.72 12.69 3.74
C GLY A 24 4.82 12.94 2.54
N LEU A 25 3.53 13.01 2.78
CA LEU A 25 2.56 13.44 1.75
C LEU A 25 2.78 14.92 1.43
N ASN A 26 2.84 15.23 0.11
CA ASN A 26 2.79 16.62 -0.33
C ASN A 26 1.36 17.21 -0.21
N ALA A 27 1.20 18.48 -0.55
CA ALA A 27 -0.09 19.16 -0.43
C ALA A 27 -1.19 18.50 -1.28
N ILE A 28 -0.85 17.99 -2.48
CA ILE A 28 -1.79 17.29 -3.37
C ILE A 28 -2.22 15.97 -2.74
N GLY A 29 -1.25 15.16 -2.32
CA GLY A 29 -1.51 13.87 -1.69
C GLY A 29 -2.33 14.00 -0.41
N ARG A 30 -2.01 14.98 0.43
CA ARG A 30 -2.78 15.27 1.63
C ARG A 30 -4.23 15.64 1.32
N ALA A 31 -4.44 16.55 0.37
CA ALA A 31 -5.79 16.97 -0.03
C ALA A 31 -6.60 15.80 -0.65
N ARG A 32 -5.96 14.88 -1.38
CA ARG A 32 -6.61 13.67 -1.91
C ARG A 32 -7.02 12.73 -0.77
N ALA A 33 -6.15 12.47 0.19
CA ALA A 33 -6.44 11.64 1.35
C ALA A 33 -7.57 12.23 2.21
N GLU A 34 -7.57 13.54 2.44
CA GLU A 34 -8.62 14.25 3.20
C GLU A 34 -9.98 14.18 2.49
N ARG A 35 -10.02 14.38 1.16
CA ARG A 35 -11.27 14.22 0.38
C ARG A 35 -11.80 12.78 0.44
N PHE A 36 -10.93 11.78 0.33
CA PHE A 36 -11.34 10.39 0.49
C PHE A 36 -11.90 10.12 1.90
N ALA A 37 -11.21 10.58 2.92
CA ALA A 37 -11.62 10.44 4.32
C ALA A 37 -12.99 11.08 4.58
N ALA A 38 -13.24 12.26 4.01
CA ALA A 38 -14.53 12.99 4.15
C ALA A 38 -15.73 12.26 3.52
N ARG A 39 -15.51 11.27 2.65
CA ARG A 39 -16.58 10.46 2.05
C ARG A 39 -17.21 9.45 3.04
N GLY A 40 -16.59 9.24 4.19
CA GLY A 40 -17.14 8.37 5.24
C GLY A 40 -17.24 6.89 4.86
N LEU A 41 -16.35 6.41 3.96
CA LEU A 41 -16.36 5.01 3.50
C LEU A 41 -15.74 4.03 4.51
N LEU A 42 -14.97 4.53 5.46
CA LEU A 42 -14.47 3.74 6.58
C LEU A 42 -15.43 3.81 7.76
N ALA A 43 -15.81 2.67 8.29
CA ALA A 43 -16.69 2.62 9.48
C ALA A 43 -16.01 3.28 10.69
N THR A 44 -16.81 3.87 11.58
CA THR A 44 -16.32 4.42 12.85
C THR A 44 -15.61 3.34 13.66
N GLY A 45 -14.44 3.67 14.19
CA GLY A 45 -13.62 2.74 14.98
C GLY A 45 -12.81 1.75 14.15
N THR A 46 -12.69 1.94 12.81
CA THR A 46 -11.84 1.09 11.94
C THR A 46 -10.42 0.99 12.51
N ARG A 47 -9.87 -0.22 12.55
CA ARG A 47 -8.47 -0.47 12.87
C ARG A 47 -7.62 -0.27 11.63
N LEU A 48 -6.66 0.65 11.72
CA LEU A 48 -5.73 0.96 10.64
C LEU A 48 -4.38 0.31 10.94
N ALA A 49 -3.94 -0.59 10.07
CA ALA A 49 -2.60 -1.15 10.11
C ALA A 49 -1.76 -0.46 9.04
N ALA A 50 -0.67 0.17 9.43
CA ALA A 50 0.14 0.99 8.55
C ALA A 50 1.61 0.60 8.57
N SER A 51 2.31 0.86 7.45
CA SER A 51 3.76 0.90 7.35
C SER A 51 4.34 1.93 8.34
N THR A 52 5.62 1.78 8.65
CA THR A 52 6.38 2.75 9.46
C THR A 52 6.94 3.91 8.63
N GLU A 53 6.81 3.88 7.31
CA GLU A 53 7.27 4.95 6.45
C GLU A 53 6.33 6.18 6.53
N GLN A 54 6.91 7.39 6.56
CA GLN A 54 6.20 8.64 6.86
C GLN A 54 4.94 8.86 6.02
N LYS A 55 4.99 8.62 4.72
CA LYS A 55 3.86 8.80 3.79
C LYS A 55 2.66 7.90 4.11
N ALA A 56 2.91 6.68 4.58
CA ALA A 56 1.85 5.76 4.99
C ALA A 56 1.31 6.12 6.37
N MET A 57 2.17 6.60 7.27
CA MET A 57 1.76 7.14 8.57
C MET A 57 0.88 8.38 8.41
N ASP A 58 1.24 9.30 7.52
CA ASP A 58 0.45 10.51 7.22
C ASP A 58 -0.95 10.13 6.71
N LEU A 59 -1.02 9.19 5.75
CA LEU A 59 -2.30 8.67 5.25
C LEU A 59 -3.14 8.07 6.38
N ALA A 60 -2.54 7.17 7.17
CA ALA A 60 -3.25 6.49 8.25
C ALA A 60 -3.77 7.47 9.31
N ALA A 61 -3.02 8.51 9.65
CA ALA A 61 -3.44 9.55 10.59
C ALA A 61 -4.65 10.35 10.09
N ILE A 62 -4.65 10.72 8.79
CA ILE A 62 -5.79 11.40 8.16
C ILE A 62 -7.05 10.52 8.23
N LEU A 63 -6.94 9.26 7.83
CA LEU A 63 -8.06 8.33 7.83
C LEU A 63 -8.56 8.04 9.25
N ALA A 64 -7.65 7.85 10.21
CA ALA A 64 -8.00 7.60 11.61
C ALA A 64 -8.79 8.76 12.22
N THR A 65 -8.39 10.00 11.94
CA THR A 65 -9.12 11.19 12.40
C THR A 65 -10.57 11.18 11.90
N ALA A 66 -10.79 10.85 10.63
CA ALA A 66 -12.11 10.89 10.02
C ALA A 66 -13.05 9.76 10.52
N CYS A 67 -12.51 8.57 10.79
CA CYS A 67 -13.32 7.43 11.24
C CYS A 67 -13.23 7.14 12.75
N ALA A 68 -12.63 8.03 13.55
CA ALA A 68 -12.31 7.78 14.96
C ALA A 68 -11.58 6.44 15.16
N GLY A 69 -10.68 6.12 14.24
CA GLY A 69 -9.96 4.85 14.18
C GLY A 69 -8.72 4.81 15.06
N VAL A 70 -8.17 3.62 15.23
CA VAL A 70 -6.91 3.39 15.93
C VAL A 70 -5.87 2.88 14.96
N VAL A 71 -4.69 3.53 14.93
CA VAL A 71 -3.58 3.17 14.05
C VAL A 71 -2.58 2.27 14.81
N SER A 72 -2.11 1.24 14.14
CA SER A 72 -0.92 0.46 14.54
C SER A 72 0.09 0.49 13.40
N HIS A 73 1.37 0.59 13.72
CA HIS A 73 2.47 0.60 12.76
C HIS A 73 3.28 -0.69 12.87
N ASP A 74 3.73 -1.23 11.73
CA ASP A 74 4.57 -2.43 11.68
C ASP A 74 5.44 -2.37 10.41
N GLU A 75 6.75 -2.52 10.57
CA GLU A 75 7.73 -2.53 9.46
C GLU A 75 7.44 -3.62 8.41
N ALA A 76 6.72 -4.67 8.81
CA ALA A 76 6.30 -5.70 7.86
C ALA A 76 5.32 -5.19 6.79
N PHE A 77 4.76 -3.99 6.93
CA PHE A 77 3.97 -3.29 5.91
C PHE A 77 4.77 -2.28 5.08
N ASP A 78 6.07 -2.12 5.34
CA ASP A 78 6.91 -1.18 4.61
C ASP A 78 7.06 -1.58 3.14
N GLU A 79 7.45 -0.60 2.30
CA GLU A 79 7.71 -0.86 0.87
C GLU A 79 8.85 -1.88 0.72
N ASN A 80 8.99 -2.47 -0.46
CA ASN A 80 10.13 -3.36 -0.71
C ASN A 80 11.44 -2.62 -0.45
N ASP A 81 12.37 -3.28 0.24
CA ASP A 81 13.67 -2.67 0.54
C ASP A 81 14.47 -2.43 -0.74
N ARG A 82 14.79 -1.16 -0.99
CA ARG A 82 15.60 -0.66 -2.11
C ARG A 82 16.70 0.28 -1.66
N SER A 83 17.08 0.17 -0.40
CA SER A 83 18.12 0.99 0.23
C SER A 83 19.47 0.86 -0.45
N SER A 84 19.76 -0.30 -1.06
CA SER A 84 21.00 -0.60 -1.79
C SER A 84 21.27 0.33 -2.97
N THR A 85 20.25 0.89 -3.61
CA THR A 85 20.42 1.87 -4.70
C THR A 85 20.07 3.29 -4.28
N GLY A 86 19.39 3.44 -3.16
CA GLY A 86 18.76 4.71 -2.82
C GLY A 86 17.66 5.12 -3.82
N PHE A 87 17.40 6.42 -3.89
CA PHE A 87 16.40 6.97 -4.82
C PHE A 87 16.83 6.82 -6.28
N LEU A 88 15.98 6.23 -7.08
CA LEU A 88 16.10 6.18 -8.54
C LEU A 88 14.99 7.04 -9.15
N ALA A 89 15.34 7.89 -10.13
CA ALA A 89 14.40 8.74 -10.84
C ALA A 89 14.15 8.24 -12.27
N GLY A 90 13.01 8.61 -12.85
CA GLY A 90 12.70 8.41 -14.25
C GLY A 90 12.92 6.98 -14.77
N ASP A 91 13.68 6.85 -15.85
CA ASP A 91 13.91 5.58 -16.54
C ASP A 91 14.62 4.54 -15.66
N GLY A 92 15.50 4.97 -14.75
CA GLY A 92 16.18 4.07 -13.82
C GLY A 92 15.22 3.38 -12.85
N PHE A 93 14.23 4.11 -12.35
CA PHE A 93 13.18 3.53 -11.53
C PHE A 93 12.25 2.61 -12.34
N ALA A 94 11.88 3.04 -13.56
CA ALA A 94 11.05 2.22 -14.44
C ALA A 94 11.71 0.89 -14.81
N GLU A 95 13.04 0.89 -15.06
CA GLU A 95 13.82 -0.32 -15.28
C GLU A 95 13.82 -1.23 -14.05
N ALA A 96 14.13 -0.68 -12.88
CA ALA A 96 14.17 -1.43 -11.63
C ALA A 96 12.82 -2.13 -11.34
N VAL A 97 11.71 -1.44 -11.56
CA VAL A 97 10.37 -1.99 -11.38
C VAL A 97 10.07 -3.09 -12.41
N ARG A 98 10.47 -2.92 -13.68
CA ARG A 98 10.33 -3.99 -14.70
C ARG A 98 11.09 -5.25 -14.31
N GLU A 99 12.33 -5.11 -13.83
CA GLU A 99 13.14 -6.24 -13.36
C GLU A 99 12.52 -6.91 -12.14
N LEU A 100 12.07 -6.13 -11.16
CA LEU A 100 11.44 -6.64 -9.95
C LEU A 100 10.20 -7.49 -10.25
N PHE A 101 9.30 -7.01 -11.10
CA PHE A 101 8.08 -7.72 -11.45
C PHE A 101 8.31 -8.82 -12.49
N GLY A 102 9.28 -8.65 -13.38
CA GLY A 102 9.62 -9.61 -14.43
C GLY A 102 10.42 -10.82 -13.95
N LYS A 103 11.16 -10.66 -12.83
CA LYS A 103 12.02 -11.71 -12.24
C LYS A 103 11.82 -11.77 -10.72
N PRO A 104 10.66 -12.25 -10.23
CA PRO A 104 10.27 -12.13 -8.83
C PRO A 104 11.24 -12.75 -7.82
N GLU A 105 12.00 -13.75 -8.20
CA GLU A 105 12.97 -14.46 -7.35
C GLU A 105 14.37 -13.82 -7.40
N VAL A 106 14.59 -12.83 -8.27
CA VAL A 106 15.91 -12.24 -8.49
C VAL A 106 15.99 -10.86 -7.88
N SER A 107 17.02 -10.62 -7.06
CA SER A 107 17.28 -9.30 -6.49
C SER A 107 17.83 -8.35 -7.57
N TYR A 108 17.16 -7.25 -7.81
CA TYR A 108 17.68 -6.17 -8.66
C TYR A 108 18.63 -5.30 -7.85
N ARG A 109 19.93 -5.40 -8.13
CA ARG A 109 20.98 -4.56 -7.53
C ARG A 109 20.94 -4.50 -5.98
N GLY A 110 20.55 -5.59 -5.34
CA GLY A 110 20.46 -5.69 -3.88
C GLY A 110 19.10 -5.31 -3.29
N TRP A 111 18.09 -5.03 -4.12
CA TRP A 111 16.71 -4.85 -3.63
C TRP A 111 16.15 -6.13 -3.03
N GLU A 112 15.24 -6.00 -2.08
CA GLU A 112 14.39 -7.12 -1.66
C GLU A 112 13.69 -7.72 -2.89
N THR A 113 13.72 -9.05 -3.04
CA THR A 113 13.05 -9.70 -4.17
C THR A 113 11.53 -9.55 -4.07
N ALA A 114 10.84 -9.52 -5.20
CA ALA A 114 9.38 -9.46 -5.19
C ALA A 114 8.75 -10.63 -4.43
N ALA A 115 9.32 -11.83 -4.53
CA ALA A 115 8.86 -13.01 -3.81
C ALA A 115 9.02 -12.88 -2.29
N ALA A 116 10.15 -12.34 -1.81
CA ALA A 116 10.37 -12.09 -0.39
C ALA A 116 9.40 -11.01 0.14
N ALA A 117 9.26 -9.89 -0.57
CA ALA A 117 8.33 -8.82 -0.23
C ALA A 117 6.87 -9.31 -0.23
N GLN A 118 6.47 -10.14 -1.20
CA GLN A 118 5.15 -10.76 -1.23
C GLN A 118 4.90 -11.65 -0.02
N SER A 119 5.85 -12.51 0.30
CA SER A 119 5.75 -13.41 1.46
C SER A 119 5.62 -12.62 2.75
N ARG A 120 6.41 -11.56 2.92
CA ARG A 120 6.42 -10.67 4.08
C ARG A 120 5.06 -9.99 4.26
N ILE A 121 4.54 -9.33 3.21
CA ILE A 121 3.28 -8.58 3.30
C ILE A 121 2.08 -9.50 3.52
N VAL A 122 2.04 -10.67 2.88
CA VAL A 122 0.97 -11.66 3.09
C VAL A 122 0.98 -12.17 4.53
N ALA A 123 2.17 -12.49 5.07
CA ALA A 123 2.31 -12.92 6.45
C ALA A 123 1.90 -11.81 7.44
N ALA A 124 2.26 -10.56 7.18
CA ALA A 124 1.89 -9.41 8.01
C ALA A 124 0.36 -9.21 8.05
N VAL A 125 -0.31 -9.26 6.89
CA VAL A 125 -1.78 -9.15 6.81
C VAL A 125 -2.43 -10.29 7.59
N LYS A 126 -2.01 -11.55 7.38
CA LYS A 126 -2.53 -12.71 8.11
C LYS A 126 -2.38 -12.56 9.63
N ARG A 127 -1.20 -12.18 10.09
CA ARG A 127 -0.90 -11.95 11.51
C ARG A 127 -1.83 -10.87 12.07
N LYS A 128 -1.93 -9.72 11.41
CA LYS A 128 -2.78 -8.61 11.86
C LYS A 128 -4.25 -9.02 11.96
N LEU A 129 -4.76 -9.77 11.01
CA LEU A 129 -6.14 -10.25 11.03
C LEU A 129 -6.40 -11.28 12.13
N ALA A 130 -5.40 -12.10 12.47
CA ALA A 130 -5.51 -13.08 13.56
C ALA A 130 -5.53 -12.42 14.96
N GLU A 131 -4.93 -11.23 15.10
CA GLU A 131 -4.91 -10.46 16.35
C GLU A 131 -6.26 -9.77 16.66
N LEU A 132 -7.13 -9.65 15.67
CA LEU A 132 -8.35 -8.83 15.76
C LEU A 132 -9.62 -9.69 15.72
N PRO A 133 -10.66 -9.35 16.50
CA PRO A 133 -11.97 -10.00 16.41
C PRO A 133 -12.51 -10.04 14.97
N GLN A 134 -13.32 -11.06 14.67
CA GLN A 134 -13.81 -11.31 13.30
C GLN A 134 -14.70 -10.21 12.73
N ASP A 135 -15.38 -9.46 13.59
CA ASP A 135 -16.28 -8.36 13.25
C ASP A 135 -15.58 -6.99 13.18
N THR A 136 -14.27 -6.94 13.47
CA THR A 136 -13.50 -5.69 13.42
C THR A 136 -13.34 -5.20 11.98
N HIS A 137 -13.67 -3.93 11.74
CA HIS A 137 -13.35 -3.23 10.50
C HIS A 137 -11.86 -2.93 10.44
N VAL A 138 -11.20 -3.29 9.36
CA VAL A 138 -9.76 -3.11 9.19
C VAL A 138 -9.45 -2.49 7.84
N ALA A 139 -8.53 -1.54 7.81
CA ALA A 139 -7.92 -1.03 6.61
C ALA A 139 -6.39 -1.03 6.74
N PHE A 140 -5.70 -1.29 5.66
CA PHE A 140 -4.24 -1.33 5.58
C PHE A 140 -3.76 -0.12 4.79
N CYS A 141 -2.83 0.65 5.36
CA CYS A 141 -2.23 1.83 4.74
C CYS A 141 -0.77 1.51 4.39
N GLY A 142 -0.45 1.51 3.09
CA GLY A 142 0.87 1.08 2.65
C GLY A 142 1.28 1.68 1.29
N HIS A 143 1.96 0.88 0.50
CA HIS A 143 2.72 1.30 -0.67
C HIS A 143 2.30 0.55 -1.93
N GLY A 144 2.74 1.08 -3.08
CA GLY A 144 2.32 0.59 -4.38
C GLY A 144 2.90 -0.76 -4.76
N CYS A 145 4.19 -0.97 -4.54
CA CYS A 145 4.84 -2.21 -4.94
C CYS A 145 4.37 -3.38 -4.08
N VAL A 146 4.54 -3.33 -2.76
CA VAL A 146 4.08 -4.42 -1.87
C VAL A 146 2.57 -4.61 -1.92
N GLY A 147 1.78 -3.55 -2.12
CA GLY A 147 0.34 -3.65 -2.32
C GLY A 147 -0.02 -4.42 -3.60
N THR A 148 0.71 -4.19 -4.70
CA THR A 148 0.56 -4.96 -5.94
C THR A 148 0.91 -6.43 -5.72
N LEU A 149 2.00 -6.71 -5.01
CA LEU A 149 2.40 -8.07 -4.67
C LEU A 149 1.35 -8.77 -3.80
N LEU A 150 0.80 -8.09 -2.80
CA LEU A 150 -0.31 -8.59 -1.99
C LEU A 150 -1.54 -8.87 -2.86
N LYS A 151 -1.93 -7.94 -3.72
CA LYS A 151 -3.07 -8.11 -4.64
C LYS A 151 -2.91 -9.33 -5.54
N CYS A 152 -1.71 -9.54 -6.09
CA CYS A 152 -1.41 -10.74 -6.89
C CYS A 152 -1.62 -12.03 -6.08
N ALA A 153 -1.11 -12.08 -4.86
CA ALA A 153 -1.27 -13.25 -3.98
C ALA A 153 -2.75 -13.52 -3.65
N LEU A 154 -3.51 -12.48 -3.27
CA LEU A 154 -4.93 -12.60 -2.93
C LEU A 154 -5.81 -12.99 -4.12
N GLY A 155 -5.42 -12.59 -5.33
CA GLY A 155 -6.09 -12.91 -6.58
C GLY A 155 -5.63 -14.23 -7.24
N ASN A 156 -4.65 -14.91 -6.62
CA ASN A 156 -3.97 -16.07 -7.23
C ASN A 156 -3.46 -15.75 -8.66
N ARG A 157 -2.87 -14.57 -8.81
CA ARG A 157 -2.33 -14.06 -10.09
C ARG A 157 -0.80 -14.10 -10.07
N PRO A 158 -0.15 -14.27 -11.21
CA PRO A 158 1.29 -14.12 -11.31
C PRO A 158 1.71 -12.69 -10.98
N VAL A 159 2.89 -12.52 -10.38
CA VAL A 159 3.52 -11.22 -10.23
C VAL A 159 3.86 -10.69 -11.62
N ALA A 160 3.30 -9.56 -12.01
CA ALA A 160 3.49 -8.97 -13.32
C ALA A 160 3.34 -7.44 -13.28
N LEU A 161 4.08 -6.75 -14.13
CA LEU A 161 4.01 -5.28 -14.25
C LEU A 161 2.60 -4.78 -14.60
N SER A 162 1.82 -5.57 -15.37
CA SER A 162 0.43 -5.25 -15.70
C SER A 162 -0.50 -5.15 -14.49
N GLU A 163 -0.10 -5.71 -13.34
CA GLU A 163 -0.84 -5.63 -12.09
C GLU A 163 -0.50 -4.40 -11.25
N ASP A 164 0.51 -3.62 -11.67
CA ASP A 164 0.97 -2.42 -10.95
C ASP A 164 -0.14 -1.35 -10.89
N GLN A 165 -0.35 -0.80 -9.70
CA GLN A 165 -1.35 0.22 -9.44
C GLN A 165 -1.27 1.44 -10.38
N ARG A 166 -0.06 1.83 -10.80
CA ARG A 166 0.17 2.99 -11.66
C ARG A 166 -0.32 2.80 -13.08
N LEU A 167 -0.47 1.54 -13.52
CA LEU A 167 -1.02 1.19 -14.82
C LEU A 167 -2.53 0.93 -14.77
N MET A 168 -3.05 0.55 -13.60
CA MET A 168 -4.45 0.17 -13.43
C MET A 168 -5.32 1.29 -12.89
N ALA A 169 -4.73 2.28 -12.20
CA ALA A 169 -5.45 3.36 -11.53
C ALA A 169 -4.64 4.66 -11.54
N ALA A 170 -4.68 5.49 -10.50
CA ALA A 170 -3.97 6.77 -10.45
C ALA A 170 -2.45 6.59 -10.41
N PRO A 171 -1.67 7.19 -11.34
CA PRO A 171 -0.22 7.06 -11.37
C PRO A 171 0.49 7.62 -10.14
N GLY A 172 -0.11 8.61 -9.47
CA GLY A 172 0.41 9.26 -8.26
C GLY A 172 0.16 8.48 -6.97
N GLY A 173 -0.34 7.25 -7.04
CA GLY A 173 -0.77 6.50 -5.86
C GLY A 173 -2.14 6.92 -5.35
N GLY A 174 -2.44 6.68 -4.07
CA GLY A 174 -3.80 6.88 -3.56
C GLY A 174 -4.78 5.91 -4.20
N ASN A 175 -4.38 4.66 -4.35
CA ASN A 175 -5.17 3.62 -4.96
C ASN A 175 -5.62 2.59 -3.93
N ILE A 176 -6.75 1.97 -4.19
CA ILE A 176 -7.42 1.08 -3.26
C ILE A 176 -7.81 -0.20 -3.99
N PHE A 177 -7.62 -1.33 -3.33
CA PHE A 177 -8.34 -2.56 -3.66
C PHE A 177 -9.01 -3.13 -2.40
N ALA A 178 -10.06 -3.91 -2.63
CA ALA A 178 -10.80 -4.59 -1.58
C ALA A 178 -10.52 -6.09 -1.59
N PHE A 179 -10.53 -6.69 -0.41
CA PHE A 179 -10.39 -8.14 -0.24
C PHE A 179 -11.19 -8.62 0.97
N SER A 180 -11.45 -9.91 1.03
CA SER A 180 -12.18 -10.53 2.14
C SER A 180 -11.24 -10.98 3.25
N ARG A 181 -11.79 -11.24 4.42
CA ARG A 181 -11.01 -11.70 5.58
C ARG A 181 -10.42 -13.10 5.41
N ASP A 182 -11.00 -13.91 4.53
CA ASP A 182 -10.45 -15.19 4.07
C ASP A 182 -9.43 -15.05 2.93
N LEU A 183 -8.91 -13.83 2.75
CA LEU A 183 -7.81 -13.48 1.84
C LEU A 183 -8.13 -13.70 0.37
N ARG A 184 -9.33 -13.39 -0.08
CA ARG A 184 -9.71 -13.38 -1.49
C ARG A 184 -9.79 -11.96 -2.01
N LEU A 185 -9.23 -11.69 -3.16
CA LEU A 185 -9.37 -10.42 -3.85
C LEU A 185 -10.85 -10.20 -4.24
N LEU A 186 -11.38 -9.02 -3.94
CA LEU A 186 -12.76 -8.64 -4.27
C LEU A 186 -12.83 -7.55 -5.35
N SER A 187 -11.80 -6.70 -5.44
CA SER A 187 -11.71 -5.69 -6.52
C SER A 187 -10.26 -5.48 -6.95
N ASP A 188 -10.09 -5.04 -8.18
CA ASP A 188 -8.80 -4.52 -8.65
C ASP A 188 -8.54 -3.10 -8.13
N TRP A 189 -7.34 -2.56 -8.45
CA TRP A 189 -6.97 -1.21 -8.13
C TRP A 189 -7.98 -0.19 -8.69
N ARG A 190 -8.38 0.74 -7.84
CA ARG A 190 -9.17 1.94 -8.20
C ARG A 190 -8.56 3.14 -7.51
N ALA A 191 -8.58 4.29 -8.18
CA ALA A 191 -8.21 5.54 -7.54
C ALA A 191 -9.14 5.84 -6.36
N MET A 192 -8.60 6.46 -5.30
CA MET A 192 -9.42 6.81 -4.13
C MET A 192 -10.60 7.72 -4.46
N GLU A 193 -10.51 8.47 -5.54
CA GLU A 193 -11.59 9.32 -6.06
C GLU A 193 -12.77 8.50 -6.57
N ASP A 194 -12.50 7.38 -7.23
CA ASP A 194 -13.47 6.53 -7.92
C ASP A 194 -13.91 5.31 -7.10
N PHE A 195 -13.26 5.09 -5.95
CA PHE A 195 -13.58 3.93 -5.11
C PHE A 195 -14.96 4.11 -4.49
N SER A 196 -15.80 3.07 -4.60
CA SER A 196 -17.09 2.94 -3.92
C SER A 196 -17.11 1.63 -3.14
N ALA A 197 -17.60 1.69 -1.91
CA ALA A 197 -17.71 0.53 -1.01
C ALA A 197 -18.83 -0.43 -1.44
#